data_2c8d2e6ad98859e559722848aceecafc
#
_entry.id   2c8d2e6ad98859e559722848aceecafc
#
_cell.length_a   1.000
_cell.length_b   1.000
_cell.length_c   1.000
_cell.angle_alpha   90.00
_cell.angle_beta   90.00
_cell.angle_gamma   90.00
#
_symmetry.space_group_name_H-M   'P 1'
#
loop_
_entity.id
_entity.type
_entity.pdbx_description
1 polymer ?
#
loop_
_entity_poly.entity_id
_entity_poly.type
_entity_poly.pdbx_seq_one_letter_code
_entity_poly.pdbx_strand_id
1 'polypeptide(L)'
;MIRQKKNHSLKRRKRMGMWLRLLLGVVFITPVLLALVLSFVPDSLLDTGLPTMHEIVNNLTLDNYKWLFSNVPVMNYVKNSLMMCAIVIVTHAVFGSMGAYAFAFYEFKGKKFFFQLMILAMTIPGEVCTICNFLTVKNMGLLSTMVGLTITSWCSCHTVFMLRQCYLSLPKEIKESAMLDGCGEIGYFWRFAIPLSMPTLASMSITSFIGIFNAYLWPLIVARDPSMYTINIGMGVLFTAEVPTYGRFMAGAMASMLLPIIIFIIFQKQIVRGMTKGAVKG
;
A
#
# COMPACT_ATOMS: atom_id res chain seq x y z
N MET A 1 18.51 -47.78 12.44
CA MET A 1 19.28 -46.71 13.13
C MET A 1 19.42 -45.42 12.29
N ILE A 2 19.70 -45.48 10.99
CA ILE A 2 19.90 -44.31 10.11
C ILE A 2 18.65 -43.43 9.96
N ARG A 3 17.44 -44.01 9.90
CA ARG A 3 16.14 -43.28 9.73
C ARG A 3 15.74 -42.46 10.96
N GLN A 4 16.14 -42.91 12.17
CA GLN A 4 15.88 -42.17 13.41
C GLN A 4 16.80 -40.96 13.57
N LYS A 5 18.09 -41.08 13.21
CA LYS A 5 19.05 -39.95 13.22
C LYS A 5 18.62 -38.84 12.24
N LYS A 6 18.09 -39.21 11.05
CA LYS A 6 17.61 -38.27 10.04
C LYS A 6 16.38 -37.49 10.54
N ASN A 7 15.48 -38.14 11.26
CA ASN A 7 14.29 -37.46 11.85
C ASN A 7 14.65 -36.49 13.00
N HIS A 8 15.68 -36.83 13.79
CA HIS A 8 16.15 -35.93 14.86
C HIS A 8 16.84 -34.68 14.30
N SER A 9 17.63 -34.80 13.24
CA SER A 9 18.28 -33.66 12.56
C SER A 9 17.26 -32.74 11.88
N LEU A 10 16.21 -33.29 11.29
CA LEU A 10 15.13 -32.52 10.67
C LEU A 10 14.28 -31.76 11.71
N LYS A 11 14.00 -32.38 12.88
CA LYS A 11 13.33 -31.71 13.98
C LYS A 11 14.17 -30.57 14.58
N ARG A 12 15.48 -30.76 14.71
CA ARG A 12 16.44 -29.74 15.18
C ARG A 12 16.53 -28.56 14.22
N ARG A 13 16.61 -28.83 12.90
CA ARG A 13 16.58 -27.78 11.86
C ARG A 13 15.27 -27.00 11.84
N LYS A 14 14.12 -27.68 11.99
CA LYS A 14 12.81 -27.02 12.09
C LYS A 14 12.71 -26.13 13.33
N ARG A 15 13.19 -26.60 14.49
CA ARG A 15 13.24 -25.80 15.73
C ARG A 15 14.18 -24.60 15.60
N MET A 16 15.38 -24.79 15.06
CA MET A 16 16.33 -23.72 14.83
C MET A 16 15.78 -22.66 13.87
N GLY A 17 15.11 -23.09 12.78
CA GLY A 17 14.45 -22.17 11.86
C GLY A 17 13.22 -21.45 12.48
N MET A 18 12.57 -22.05 13.47
CA MET A 18 11.51 -21.41 14.24
C MET A 18 12.06 -20.32 15.17
N TRP A 19 13.13 -20.62 15.92
CA TRP A 19 13.79 -19.66 16.79
C TRP A 19 14.38 -18.47 16.03
N LEU A 20 14.99 -18.74 14.86
CA LEU A 20 15.50 -17.67 14.01
C LEU A 20 14.37 -16.75 13.52
N ARG A 21 13.21 -17.30 13.13
CA ARG A 21 12.04 -16.50 12.73
C ARG A 21 11.47 -15.69 13.88
N LEU A 22 11.42 -16.26 15.08
CA LEU A 22 10.99 -15.54 16.29
C LEU A 22 11.95 -14.40 16.63
N LEU A 23 13.26 -14.67 16.59
CA LEU A 23 14.29 -13.65 16.83
C LEU A 23 14.17 -12.50 15.83
N LEU A 24 14.08 -12.82 14.53
CA LEU A 24 13.87 -11.81 13.49
C LEU A 24 12.56 -11.03 13.74
N GLY A 25 11.48 -11.72 14.08
CA GLY A 25 10.21 -11.08 14.40
C GLY A 25 10.32 -10.08 15.56
N VAL A 26 11.03 -10.45 16.64
CA VAL A 26 11.30 -9.57 17.77
C VAL A 26 12.12 -8.36 17.35
N VAL A 27 13.21 -8.56 16.58
CA VAL A 27 14.06 -7.46 16.10
C VAL A 27 13.26 -6.47 15.25
N PHE A 28 12.39 -6.95 14.34
CA PHE A 28 11.57 -6.07 13.49
C PHE A 28 10.46 -5.35 14.24
N ILE A 29 9.89 -5.95 15.30
CA ILE A 29 8.81 -5.31 16.04
C ILE A 29 9.33 -4.35 17.14
N THR A 30 10.58 -4.51 17.58
CA THR A 30 11.19 -3.70 18.65
C THR A 30 11.09 -2.19 18.40
N PRO A 31 11.44 -1.63 17.21
CA PRO A 31 11.33 -0.19 17.00
C PRO A 31 9.90 0.31 17.07
N VAL A 32 8.93 -0.50 16.63
CA VAL A 32 7.50 -0.15 16.71
C VAL A 32 7.01 -0.17 18.16
N LEU A 33 7.40 -1.18 18.94
CA LEU A 33 7.09 -1.23 20.36
C LEU A 33 7.74 -0.10 21.14
N LEU A 34 8.98 0.25 20.80
CA LEU A 34 9.66 1.39 21.41
C LEU A 34 8.93 2.70 21.10
N ALA A 35 8.57 2.95 19.84
CA ALA A 35 7.79 4.11 19.45
C ALA A 35 6.43 4.17 20.17
N LEU A 36 5.76 3.01 20.31
CA LEU A 36 4.52 2.91 21.05
C LEU A 36 4.69 3.28 22.53
N VAL A 37 5.72 2.76 23.20
CA VAL A 37 6.00 3.10 24.60
C VAL A 37 6.34 4.58 24.75
N LEU A 38 7.24 5.10 23.91
CA LEU A 38 7.66 6.50 23.95
C LEU A 38 6.53 7.49 23.61
N SER A 39 5.52 7.07 22.85
CA SER A 39 4.35 7.90 22.58
C SER A 39 3.50 8.24 23.82
N PHE A 40 3.65 7.46 24.89
CA PHE A 40 3.01 7.70 26.19
C PHE A 40 3.93 8.40 27.20
N VAL A 41 5.16 8.74 26.83
CA VAL A 41 6.13 9.40 27.72
C VAL A 41 6.07 10.92 27.48
N PRO A 42 6.03 11.76 28.54
CA PRO A 42 6.05 13.22 28.38
C PRO A 42 7.31 13.70 27.64
N ASP A 43 7.17 14.71 26.80
CA ASP A 43 8.30 15.32 26.07
C ASP A 43 9.41 15.79 27.01
N SER A 44 9.06 16.37 28.17
CA SER A 44 10.01 16.84 29.17
C SER A 44 11.00 15.78 29.67
N LEU A 45 10.62 14.51 29.66
CA LEU A 45 11.51 13.40 30.00
C LEU A 45 12.37 12.98 28.80
N LEU A 46 11.85 13.08 27.60
CA LEU A 46 12.56 12.71 26.37
C LEU A 46 13.61 13.77 25.98
N ASP A 47 13.41 15.03 26.35
CA ASP A 47 14.33 16.12 26.08
C ASP A 47 15.65 16.00 26.87
N THR A 48 15.62 15.30 28.00
CA THR A 48 16.80 15.05 28.85
C THR A 48 17.61 13.83 28.44
N GLY A 49 17.10 13.03 27.49
CA GLY A 49 17.73 11.80 26.99
C GLY A 49 16.77 10.61 27.01
N LEU A 50 17.31 9.40 26.81
CA LEU A 50 16.48 8.19 26.89
C LEU A 50 16.13 7.89 28.35
N PRO A 51 14.83 7.91 28.73
CA PRO A 51 14.41 7.65 30.10
C PRO A 51 14.65 6.19 30.50
N THR A 52 14.90 5.99 31.79
CA THR A 52 14.99 4.63 32.36
C THR A 52 13.62 3.96 32.37
N MET A 53 13.60 2.61 32.46
CA MET A 53 12.33 1.87 32.53
C MET A 53 11.47 2.28 33.73
N HIS A 54 12.09 2.65 34.86
CA HIS A 54 11.38 3.12 36.05
C HIS A 54 10.70 4.48 35.79
N GLU A 55 11.38 5.40 35.13
CA GLU A 55 10.81 6.71 34.77
C GLU A 55 9.68 6.56 33.76
N ILE A 56 9.83 5.66 32.78
CA ILE A 56 8.77 5.38 31.79
C ILE A 56 7.49 4.91 32.50
N VAL A 57 7.60 3.88 33.34
CA VAL A 57 6.43 3.26 34.00
C VAL A 57 5.69 4.24 34.90
N ASN A 58 6.44 5.11 35.63
CA ASN A 58 5.85 6.04 36.58
C ASN A 58 5.28 7.32 35.93
N ASN A 59 5.61 7.62 34.68
CA ASN A 59 5.23 8.86 34.02
C ASN A 59 4.43 8.63 32.72
N LEU A 60 3.75 7.51 32.58
CA LEU A 60 2.89 7.26 31.41
C LEU A 60 1.74 8.26 31.37
N THR A 61 1.59 8.95 30.24
CA THR A 61 0.54 9.96 30.01
C THR A 61 -0.09 9.82 28.64
N LEU A 62 -1.31 10.33 28.50
CA LEU A 62 -2.00 10.50 27.21
C LEU A 62 -1.89 11.91 26.64
N ASP A 63 -1.09 12.78 27.27
CA ASP A 63 -1.05 14.21 26.90
C ASP A 63 -0.51 14.43 25.49
N ASN A 64 0.43 13.60 25.02
CA ASN A 64 0.91 13.66 23.64
C ASN A 64 -0.23 13.42 22.64
N TYR A 65 -1.10 12.45 22.92
CA TYR A 65 -2.26 12.19 22.07
C TYR A 65 -3.32 13.27 22.18
N LYS A 66 -3.62 13.77 23.39
CA LYS A 66 -4.54 14.90 23.58
C LYS A 66 -4.06 16.12 22.81
N TRP A 67 -2.77 16.44 22.94
CA TRP A 67 -2.17 17.55 22.21
C TRP A 67 -2.27 17.33 20.70
N LEU A 68 -1.93 16.12 20.20
CA LEU A 68 -1.97 15.78 18.80
C LEU A 68 -3.38 16.02 18.20
N PHE A 69 -4.41 15.47 18.81
CA PHE A 69 -5.77 15.58 18.30
C PHE A 69 -6.41 16.98 18.50
N SER A 70 -5.88 17.79 19.44
CA SER A 70 -6.36 19.16 19.66
C SER A 70 -5.66 20.19 18.77
N ASN A 71 -4.41 19.96 18.39
CA ASN A 71 -3.59 20.96 17.69
C ASN A 71 -3.30 20.60 16.22
N VAL A 72 -3.47 19.34 15.86
CA VAL A 72 -3.20 18.85 14.50
C VAL A 72 -4.51 18.30 13.90
N PRO A 73 -4.86 18.67 12.67
CA PRO A 73 -6.06 18.18 12.02
C PRO A 73 -5.89 16.74 11.49
N VAL A 74 -5.52 15.81 12.39
CA VAL A 74 -5.20 14.41 12.08
C VAL A 74 -6.31 13.75 11.28
N MET A 75 -7.58 14.00 11.65
CA MET A 75 -8.73 13.41 10.97
C MET A 75 -8.86 13.88 9.51
N ASN A 76 -8.52 15.16 9.24
CA ASN A 76 -8.48 15.66 7.87
C ASN A 76 -7.37 14.99 7.05
N TYR A 77 -6.19 14.80 7.64
CA TYR A 77 -5.07 14.12 7.00
C TYR A 77 -5.38 12.65 6.70
N VAL A 78 -6.02 11.95 7.64
CA VAL A 78 -6.51 10.58 7.44
C VAL A 78 -7.55 10.52 6.31
N LYS A 79 -8.52 11.44 6.32
CA LYS A 79 -9.54 11.56 5.26
C LYS A 79 -8.89 11.76 3.88
N ASN A 80 -7.91 12.66 3.76
CA ASN A 80 -7.20 12.91 2.50
C ASN A 80 -6.45 11.66 2.03
N SER A 81 -5.73 10.98 2.93
CA SER A 81 -5.03 9.74 2.60
C SER A 81 -5.98 8.65 2.12
N LEU A 82 -7.11 8.45 2.81
CA LEU A 82 -8.13 7.48 2.42
C LEU A 82 -8.80 7.83 1.09
N MET A 83 -9.12 9.11 0.87
CA MET A 83 -9.71 9.57 -0.38
C MET A 83 -8.75 9.37 -1.55
N MET A 84 -7.47 9.70 -1.39
CA MET A 84 -6.42 9.44 -2.36
C MET A 84 -6.32 7.95 -2.70
N CYS A 85 -6.29 7.08 -1.69
CA CYS A 85 -6.28 5.62 -1.89
C CYS A 85 -7.54 5.14 -2.62
N ALA A 86 -8.72 5.60 -2.21
CA ALA A 86 -9.99 5.19 -2.81
C ALA A 86 -10.07 5.57 -4.30
N ILE A 87 -9.69 6.79 -4.66
CA ILE A 87 -9.67 7.25 -6.06
C ILE A 87 -8.72 6.37 -6.88
N VAL A 88 -7.50 6.14 -6.41
CA VAL A 88 -6.52 5.35 -7.16
C VAL A 88 -6.93 3.88 -7.28
N ILE A 89 -7.50 3.28 -6.23
CA ILE A 89 -8.01 1.92 -6.29
C ILE A 89 -9.14 1.79 -7.32
N VAL A 90 -10.09 2.72 -7.32
CA VAL A 90 -11.20 2.73 -8.28
C VAL A 90 -10.70 2.92 -9.71
N THR A 91 -9.78 3.87 -9.93
CA THR A 91 -9.22 4.10 -11.27
C THR A 91 -8.38 2.91 -11.76
N HIS A 92 -7.59 2.27 -10.89
CA HIS A 92 -6.88 1.03 -11.23
C HIS A 92 -7.86 -0.12 -11.55
N ALA A 93 -8.96 -0.25 -10.80
CA ALA A 93 -9.97 -1.27 -11.07
C ALA A 93 -10.66 -1.02 -12.42
N VAL A 94 -11.01 0.22 -12.74
CA VAL A 94 -11.70 0.57 -13.99
C VAL A 94 -10.73 0.51 -15.17
N PHE A 95 -9.72 1.38 -15.20
CA PHE A 95 -8.80 1.49 -16.34
C PHE A 95 -7.92 0.26 -16.49
N GLY A 96 -7.48 -0.32 -15.34
CA GLY A 96 -6.68 -1.54 -15.34
C GLY A 96 -7.43 -2.74 -15.92
N SER A 97 -8.69 -2.95 -15.54
CA SER A 97 -9.48 -4.07 -16.08
C SER A 97 -9.88 -3.87 -17.54
N MET A 98 -10.23 -2.64 -17.95
CA MET A 98 -10.53 -2.33 -19.36
C MET A 98 -9.30 -2.54 -20.25
N GLY A 99 -8.12 -2.02 -19.83
CA GLY A 99 -6.87 -2.21 -20.54
C GLY A 99 -6.46 -3.69 -20.60
N ALA A 100 -6.56 -4.40 -19.48
CA ALA A 100 -6.28 -5.83 -19.42
C ALA A 100 -7.20 -6.65 -20.33
N TYR A 101 -8.48 -6.32 -20.35
CA TYR A 101 -9.47 -6.97 -21.20
C TYR A 101 -9.16 -6.78 -22.68
N ALA A 102 -8.83 -5.54 -23.08
CA ALA A 102 -8.42 -5.24 -24.44
C ALA A 102 -7.19 -6.05 -24.87
N PHE A 103 -6.13 -6.08 -24.03
CA PHE A 103 -4.94 -6.87 -24.30
C PHE A 103 -5.12 -8.38 -24.19
N ALA A 104 -6.15 -8.87 -23.52
CA ALA A 104 -6.44 -10.31 -23.43
C ALA A 104 -7.26 -10.80 -24.63
N PHE A 105 -8.35 -10.14 -24.94
CA PHE A 105 -9.39 -10.69 -25.79
C PHE A 105 -9.54 -10.03 -27.16
N TYR A 106 -9.11 -8.78 -27.32
CA TYR A 106 -9.18 -8.13 -28.64
C TYR A 106 -7.89 -8.31 -29.44
N GLU A 107 -8.05 -8.42 -30.76
CA GLU A 107 -6.97 -8.35 -31.72
C GLU A 107 -6.99 -6.97 -32.40
N PHE A 108 -5.89 -6.23 -32.30
CA PHE A 108 -5.73 -4.91 -32.91
C PHE A 108 -4.30 -4.68 -33.41
N LYS A 109 -4.15 -3.75 -34.37
CA LYS A 109 -2.84 -3.41 -34.92
C LYS A 109 -1.92 -2.82 -33.85
N GLY A 110 -0.72 -3.38 -33.73
CA GLY A 110 0.26 -2.93 -32.74
C GLY A 110 0.09 -3.51 -31.33
N LYS A 111 -0.86 -4.43 -31.06
CA LYS A 111 -1.09 -5.05 -29.75
C LYS A 111 0.21 -5.51 -29.07
N LYS A 112 1.07 -6.24 -29.79
CA LYS A 112 2.34 -6.74 -29.25
C LYS A 112 3.29 -5.60 -28.88
N PHE A 113 3.40 -4.59 -29.74
CA PHE A 113 4.25 -3.42 -29.53
C PHE A 113 3.82 -2.63 -28.29
N PHE A 114 2.52 -2.27 -28.21
CA PHE A 114 2.01 -1.53 -27.05
C PHE A 114 2.11 -2.31 -25.75
N PHE A 115 1.91 -3.63 -25.79
CA PHE A 115 2.08 -4.46 -24.60
C PHE A 115 3.55 -4.53 -24.16
N GLN A 116 4.49 -4.66 -25.08
CA GLN A 116 5.93 -4.61 -24.78
C GLN A 116 6.34 -3.24 -24.24
N LEU A 117 5.85 -2.15 -24.83
CA LEU A 117 6.10 -0.79 -24.33
C LEU A 117 5.59 -0.61 -22.90
N MET A 118 4.40 -1.14 -22.60
CA MET A 118 3.85 -1.14 -21.24
C MET A 118 4.75 -1.90 -20.24
N ILE A 119 5.28 -3.07 -20.64
CA ILE A 119 6.22 -3.84 -19.80
C ILE A 119 7.52 -3.04 -19.59
N LEU A 120 8.05 -2.41 -20.64
CA LEU A 120 9.23 -1.56 -20.52
C LEU A 120 8.98 -0.38 -19.58
N ALA A 121 7.81 0.25 -19.65
CA ALA A 121 7.45 1.33 -18.74
C ALA A 121 7.46 0.91 -17.28
N MET A 122 7.16 -0.36 -16.95
CA MET A 122 7.23 -0.87 -15.58
C MET A 122 8.66 -0.96 -15.02
N THR A 123 9.68 -0.93 -15.89
CA THR A 123 11.08 -0.97 -15.45
C THR A 123 11.63 0.40 -15.08
N ILE A 124 10.90 1.47 -15.43
CA ILE A 124 11.29 2.84 -15.10
C ILE A 124 10.83 3.15 -13.67
N PRO A 125 11.75 3.50 -12.75
CA PRO A 125 11.37 3.93 -11.42
C PRO A 125 10.48 5.18 -11.46
N GLY A 126 9.37 5.17 -10.73
CA GLY A 126 8.42 6.29 -10.73
C GLY A 126 9.03 7.63 -10.28
N GLU A 127 10.02 7.57 -9.41
CA GLU A 127 10.73 8.72 -8.88
C GLU A 127 11.45 9.54 -9.97
N VAL A 128 11.92 8.88 -11.03
CA VAL A 128 12.56 9.55 -12.18
C VAL A 128 11.61 10.50 -12.89
N CYS A 129 10.33 10.14 -12.96
CA CYS A 129 9.30 10.94 -13.61
C CYS A 129 8.71 12.04 -12.72
N THR A 130 9.11 12.12 -11.43
CA THR A 130 8.50 13.02 -10.45
C THR A 130 8.53 14.48 -10.88
N ILE A 131 9.67 14.98 -11.37
CA ILE A 131 9.81 16.38 -11.77
C ILE A 131 8.94 16.69 -12.99
N CYS A 132 8.95 15.84 -14.01
CA CYS A 132 8.13 16.03 -15.22
C CYS A 132 6.63 15.99 -14.87
N ASN A 133 6.22 15.05 -14.03
CA ASN A 133 4.85 14.93 -13.55
C ASN A 133 4.42 16.17 -12.76
N PHE A 134 5.31 16.68 -11.89
CA PHE A 134 5.04 17.89 -11.12
C PHE A 134 4.84 19.11 -12.02
N LEU A 135 5.71 19.31 -13.01
CA LEU A 135 5.58 20.42 -13.98
C LEU A 135 4.27 20.30 -14.77
N THR A 136 3.90 19.09 -15.17
CA THR A 136 2.64 18.84 -15.87
C THR A 136 1.44 19.19 -15.01
N VAL A 137 1.37 18.68 -13.78
CA VAL A 137 0.29 18.95 -12.82
C VAL A 137 0.22 20.43 -12.45
N LYS A 138 1.38 21.09 -12.31
CA LYS A 138 1.46 22.54 -12.07
C LYS A 138 0.89 23.32 -13.24
N ASN A 139 1.28 23.00 -14.48
CA ASN A 139 0.82 23.70 -15.69
C ASN A 139 -0.69 23.48 -15.93
N MET A 140 -1.25 22.36 -15.46
CA MET A 140 -2.69 22.10 -15.48
C MET A 140 -3.46 22.85 -14.37
N GLY A 141 -2.79 23.57 -13.46
CA GLY A 141 -3.41 24.25 -12.33
C GLY A 141 -3.97 23.34 -11.25
N LEU A 142 -3.47 22.09 -11.16
CA LEU A 142 -4.00 21.06 -10.27
C LEU A 142 -3.23 20.91 -8.94
N LEU A 143 -2.27 21.81 -8.64
CA LEU A 143 -1.59 21.81 -7.34
C LEU A 143 -2.60 21.99 -6.20
N SER A 144 -2.33 21.36 -5.08
CA SER A 144 -3.19 21.35 -3.89
C SER A 144 -4.65 20.93 -4.19
N THR A 145 -4.83 20.01 -5.13
CA THR A 145 -6.13 19.37 -5.41
C THR A 145 -6.04 17.86 -5.29
N MET A 146 -7.15 17.21 -4.97
CA MET A 146 -7.21 15.73 -4.91
C MET A 146 -6.92 15.09 -6.27
N VAL A 147 -7.32 15.75 -7.37
CA VAL A 147 -6.99 15.29 -8.73
C VAL A 147 -5.49 15.36 -8.96
N GLY A 148 -4.83 16.46 -8.63
CA GLY A 148 -3.37 16.61 -8.76
C GLY A 148 -2.59 15.59 -7.94
N LEU A 149 -3.10 15.22 -6.75
CA LEU A 149 -2.50 14.19 -5.90
C LEU A 149 -2.61 12.78 -6.49
N THR A 150 -3.61 12.51 -7.33
CA THR A 150 -3.94 11.15 -7.78
C THR A 150 -3.74 10.89 -9.26
N ILE A 151 -3.83 11.91 -10.14
CA ILE A 151 -3.90 11.76 -11.60
C ILE A 151 -2.74 10.97 -12.20
N THR A 152 -1.53 11.16 -11.68
CA THR A 152 -0.33 10.44 -12.12
C THR A 152 -0.35 8.94 -11.81
N SER A 153 -1.24 8.53 -10.92
CA SER A 153 -1.42 7.14 -10.49
C SER A 153 -2.70 6.50 -11.02
N TRP A 154 -3.50 7.15 -11.87
CA TRP A 154 -4.78 6.58 -12.32
C TRP A 154 -4.63 5.35 -13.21
N CYS A 155 -3.52 5.23 -13.93
CA CYS A 155 -3.21 4.06 -14.75
C CYS A 155 -2.01 3.31 -14.17
N SER A 156 -2.18 2.00 -13.95
CA SER A 156 -1.12 1.13 -13.47
C SER A 156 -0.84 0.03 -14.48
N CYS A 157 0.33 0.09 -15.11
CA CYS A 157 0.81 -0.97 -16.00
C CYS A 157 0.86 -2.33 -15.29
N HIS A 158 1.22 -2.34 -13.99
CA HIS A 158 1.26 -3.54 -13.17
C HIS A 158 -0.15 -4.17 -13.03
N THR A 159 -1.17 -3.36 -12.76
CA THR A 159 -2.55 -3.84 -12.65
C THR A 159 -3.05 -4.40 -13.98
N VAL A 160 -2.79 -3.70 -15.10
CA VAL A 160 -3.13 -4.19 -16.44
C VAL A 160 -2.46 -5.53 -16.73
N PHE A 161 -1.16 -5.64 -16.44
CA PHE A 161 -0.41 -6.88 -16.64
C PHE A 161 -1.01 -8.06 -15.84
N MET A 162 -1.21 -7.88 -14.54
CA MET A 162 -1.71 -8.94 -13.67
C MET A 162 -3.13 -9.39 -14.03
N LEU A 163 -4.01 -8.43 -14.33
CA LEU A 163 -5.38 -8.75 -14.78
C LEU A 163 -5.41 -9.41 -16.15
N ARG A 164 -4.55 -8.99 -17.08
CA ARG A 164 -4.41 -9.68 -18.37
C ARG A 164 -4.01 -11.14 -18.19
N GLN A 165 -3.02 -11.42 -17.32
CA GLN A 165 -2.63 -12.82 -17.04
C GLN A 165 -3.79 -13.61 -16.42
N CYS A 166 -4.58 -12.98 -15.55
CA CYS A 166 -5.78 -13.58 -14.99
C CYS A 166 -6.79 -13.90 -16.10
N TYR A 167 -7.12 -12.97 -16.97
CA TYR A 167 -8.08 -13.16 -18.07
C TYR A 167 -7.64 -14.24 -19.06
N LEU A 168 -6.34 -14.31 -19.39
CA LEU A 168 -5.79 -15.36 -20.25
C LEU A 168 -5.79 -16.75 -19.60
N SER A 169 -5.91 -16.83 -18.27
CA SER A 169 -6.03 -18.10 -17.55
C SER A 169 -7.46 -18.61 -17.42
N LEU A 170 -8.45 -17.81 -17.80
CA LEU A 170 -9.85 -18.24 -17.79
C LEU A 170 -10.10 -19.27 -18.90
N PRO A 171 -10.91 -20.32 -18.66
CA PRO A 171 -11.32 -21.27 -19.68
C PRO A 171 -12.04 -20.56 -20.84
N LYS A 172 -11.62 -20.85 -22.08
CA LYS A 172 -12.22 -20.23 -23.29
C LYS A 172 -13.69 -20.59 -23.45
N GLU A 173 -14.05 -21.77 -23.02
CA GLU A 173 -15.41 -22.34 -23.08
C GLU A 173 -16.42 -21.42 -22.35
N ILE A 174 -16.00 -20.72 -21.29
CA ILE A 174 -16.87 -19.76 -20.58
C ILE A 174 -17.24 -18.59 -21.50
N LYS A 175 -16.27 -18.06 -22.24
CA LYS A 175 -16.54 -16.97 -23.18
C LYS A 175 -17.37 -17.44 -24.37
N GLU A 176 -17.02 -18.59 -24.94
CA GLU A 176 -17.72 -19.18 -26.10
C GLU A 176 -19.17 -19.46 -25.75
N SER A 177 -19.46 -20.12 -24.62
CA SER A 177 -20.82 -20.37 -24.15
C SER A 177 -21.61 -19.08 -23.91
N ALA A 178 -21.02 -18.09 -23.27
CA ALA A 178 -21.66 -16.79 -23.05
C ALA A 178 -22.02 -16.09 -24.37
N MET A 179 -21.14 -16.16 -25.39
CA MET A 179 -21.42 -15.62 -26.71
C MET A 179 -22.53 -16.35 -27.44
N LEU A 180 -22.61 -17.71 -27.31
CA LEU A 180 -23.69 -18.51 -27.87
C LEU A 180 -25.03 -18.16 -27.22
N ASP A 181 -25.02 -17.82 -25.92
CA ASP A 181 -26.19 -17.35 -25.17
C ASP A 181 -26.60 -15.91 -25.51
N GLY A 182 -25.96 -15.27 -26.52
CA GLY A 182 -26.25 -13.90 -26.95
C GLY A 182 -25.63 -12.80 -26.06
N CYS A 183 -24.70 -13.14 -25.17
CA CYS A 183 -23.98 -12.17 -24.36
C CYS A 183 -22.94 -11.45 -25.20
N GLY A 184 -23.13 -10.15 -25.46
CA GLY A 184 -22.13 -9.35 -26.16
C GLY A 184 -20.85 -9.10 -25.32
N GLU A 185 -19.78 -8.57 -25.94
CA GLU A 185 -18.47 -8.34 -25.32
C GLU A 185 -18.54 -7.49 -24.03
N ILE A 186 -19.35 -6.43 -24.02
CA ILE A 186 -19.55 -5.58 -22.82
C ILE A 186 -20.27 -6.36 -21.73
N GLY A 187 -21.27 -7.17 -22.11
CA GLY A 187 -21.98 -8.05 -21.18
C GLY A 187 -21.04 -9.08 -20.55
N TYR A 188 -20.19 -9.73 -21.37
CA TYR A 188 -19.19 -10.67 -20.89
C TYR A 188 -18.18 -9.99 -19.95
N PHE A 189 -17.70 -8.78 -20.27
CA PHE A 189 -16.79 -8.04 -19.40
C PHE A 189 -17.36 -7.84 -17.99
N TRP A 190 -18.58 -7.32 -17.87
CA TRP A 190 -19.17 -7.01 -16.56
C TRP A 190 -19.71 -8.22 -15.81
N ARG A 191 -20.31 -9.19 -16.51
CA ARG A 191 -20.98 -10.33 -15.88
C ARG A 191 -20.06 -11.52 -15.61
N PHE A 192 -18.97 -11.66 -16.36
CA PHE A 192 -18.06 -12.80 -16.23
C PHE A 192 -16.61 -12.39 -15.96
N ALA A 193 -15.98 -11.56 -16.79
CA ALA A 193 -14.56 -11.26 -16.68
C ALA A 193 -14.23 -10.56 -15.35
N ILE A 194 -14.97 -9.51 -14.97
CA ILE A 194 -14.80 -8.81 -13.70
C ILE A 194 -15.03 -9.73 -12.49
N PRO A 195 -16.18 -10.42 -12.34
CA PRO A 195 -16.43 -11.31 -11.21
C PRO A 195 -15.40 -12.44 -11.08
N LEU A 196 -15.01 -13.07 -12.17
CA LEU A 196 -14.02 -14.15 -12.16
C LEU A 196 -12.60 -13.64 -11.81
N SER A 197 -12.30 -12.38 -12.08
CA SER A 197 -11.02 -11.74 -11.72
C SER A 197 -11.01 -11.07 -10.35
N MET A 198 -12.13 -11.06 -9.62
CA MET A 198 -12.23 -10.40 -8.30
C MET A 198 -11.10 -10.77 -7.32
N PRO A 199 -10.63 -12.02 -7.22
CA PRO A 199 -9.50 -12.33 -6.32
C PRO A 199 -8.20 -11.60 -6.72
N THR A 200 -7.96 -11.42 -8.03
CA THR A 200 -6.80 -10.69 -8.55
C THR A 200 -6.99 -9.18 -8.36
N LEU A 201 -8.19 -8.66 -8.65
CA LEU A 201 -8.55 -7.25 -8.39
C LEU A 201 -8.37 -6.88 -6.92
N ALA A 202 -8.88 -7.70 -6.01
CA ALA A 202 -8.72 -7.48 -4.57
C ALA A 202 -7.24 -7.43 -4.16
N SER A 203 -6.43 -8.36 -4.68
CA SER A 203 -4.99 -8.38 -4.42
C SER A 203 -4.28 -7.12 -4.94
N MET A 204 -4.61 -6.67 -6.15
CA MET A 204 -4.06 -5.43 -6.73
C MET A 204 -4.53 -4.19 -5.97
N SER A 205 -5.79 -4.16 -5.53
CA SER A 205 -6.33 -3.06 -4.72
C SER A 205 -5.58 -2.90 -3.39
N ILE A 206 -5.24 -4.00 -2.73
CA ILE A 206 -4.47 -3.97 -1.48
C ILE A 206 -3.04 -3.47 -1.74
N THR A 207 -2.40 -3.95 -2.81
CA THR A 207 -1.05 -3.49 -3.19
C THR A 207 -1.06 -1.99 -3.51
N SER A 208 -2.06 -1.52 -4.26
CA SER A 208 -2.26 -0.11 -4.56
C SER A 208 -2.51 0.71 -3.29
N PHE A 209 -3.35 0.21 -2.38
CA PHE A 209 -3.59 0.86 -1.08
C PHE A 209 -2.29 1.09 -0.32
N ILE A 210 -1.48 0.03 -0.14
CA ILE A 210 -0.21 0.11 0.59
C ILE A 210 0.74 1.12 -0.08
N GLY A 211 0.87 1.07 -1.41
CA GLY A 211 1.75 1.98 -2.15
C GLY A 211 1.32 3.45 -2.04
N ILE A 212 0.02 3.72 -2.23
CA ILE A 212 -0.52 5.09 -2.21
C ILE A 212 -0.60 5.65 -0.80
N PHE A 213 -1.01 4.84 0.18
CA PHE A 213 -1.06 5.28 1.58
C PHE A 213 0.32 5.65 2.11
N ASN A 214 1.36 4.91 1.73
CA ASN A 214 2.75 5.17 2.14
C ASN A 214 3.44 6.23 1.26
N ALA A 215 2.80 6.75 0.22
CA ALA A 215 3.39 7.79 -0.62
C ALA A 215 3.67 9.05 0.21
N TYR A 216 4.89 9.56 0.12
CA TYR A 216 5.34 10.76 0.83
C TYR A 216 5.80 11.86 -0.14
N LEU A 217 6.77 11.54 -1.00
CA LEU A 217 7.43 12.52 -1.86
C LEU A 217 6.45 13.22 -2.80
N TRP A 218 5.60 12.46 -3.51
CA TRP A 218 4.64 13.04 -4.45
C TRP A 218 3.62 13.95 -3.77
N PRO A 219 2.89 13.50 -2.73
CA PRO A 219 2.01 14.38 -1.99
C PRO A 219 2.71 15.61 -1.40
N LEU A 220 3.95 15.48 -0.89
CA LEU A 220 4.71 16.58 -0.31
C LEU A 220 4.94 17.73 -1.29
N ILE A 221 5.26 17.43 -2.55
CA ILE A 221 5.53 18.46 -3.55
C ILE A 221 4.25 19.05 -4.18
N VAL A 222 3.16 18.28 -4.21
CA VAL A 222 1.89 18.69 -4.83
C VAL A 222 0.95 19.38 -3.83
N ALA A 223 0.86 18.90 -2.59
CA ALA A 223 0.01 19.48 -1.55
C ALA A 223 0.72 20.67 -0.88
N ARG A 224 0.58 21.85 -1.44
CA ARG A 224 1.15 23.09 -0.88
C ARG A 224 0.28 23.71 0.20
N ASP A 225 -1.00 23.39 0.22
CA ASP A 225 -1.95 23.81 1.24
C ASP A 225 -2.03 22.73 2.35
N PRO A 226 -1.85 23.10 3.64
CA PRO A 226 -1.99 22.16 4.75
C PRO A 226 -3.33 21.42 4.81
N SER A 227 -4.41 22.02 4.28
CA SER A 227 -5.72 21.34 4.20
C SER A 227 -5.71 20.08 3.33
N MET A 228 -4.74 19.98 2.40
CA MET A 228 -4.58 18.84 1.48
C MET A 228 -3.51 17.84 1.92
N TYR A 229 -2.90 18.04 3.08
CA TYR A 229 -1.88 17.12 3.58
C TYR A 229 -2.45 15.71 3.80
N THR A 230 -1.67 14.72 3.42
CA THR A 230 -1.87 13.32 3.81
C THR A 230 -1.32 13.10 5.22
N ILE A 231 -1.70 11.98 5.85
CA ILE A 231 -1.24 11.67 7.21
C ILE A 231 0.29 11.64 7.30
N ASN A 232 0.97 11.10 6.29
CA ASN A 232 2.43 11.01 6.27
C ASN A 232 3.10 12.38 6.16
N ILE A 233 2.56 13.31 5.36
CA ILE A 233 3.05 14.69 5.30
C ILE A 233 2.82 15.38 6.64
N GLY A 234 1.60 15.31 7.18
CA GLY A 234 1.26 15.96 8.44
C GLY A 234 2.18 15.51 9.59
N MET A 235 2.49 14.22 9.64
CA MET A 235 3.44 13.70 10.64
C MET A 235 4.87 14.12 10.35
N GLY A 236 5.30 14.20 9.09
CA GLY A 236 6.63 14.69 8.71
C GLY A 236 6.84 16.16 9.11
N VAL A 237 5.82 17.01 8.94
CA VAL A 237 5.87 18.41 9.37
C VAL A 237 6.03 18.56 10.88
N LEU A 238 5.41 17.68 11.68
CA LEU A 238 5.59 17.68 13.13
C LEU A 238 7.04 17.40 13.55
N PHE A 239 7.75 16.55 12.79
CA PHE A 239 9.15 16.23 13.07
C PHE A 239 10.11 17.37 12.70
N THR A 240 9.76 18.19 11.70
CA THR A 240 10.61 19.30 11.24
C THR A 240 10.34 20.62 11.96
N ALA A 241 9.46 20.64 12.98
CA ALA A 241 9.25 21.80 13.83
C ALA A 241 10.53 22.20 14.57
N GLU A 242 10.71 23.50 14.84
CA GLU A 242 11.93 24.07 15.42
C GLU A 242 12.33 23.46 16.78
N VAL A 243 11.36 22.89 17.52
CA VAL A 243 11.61 22.12 18.74
C VAL A 243 11.09 20.72 18.54
N PRO A 244 11.97 19.72 18.35
CA PRO A 244 11.54 18.33 18.17
C PRO A 244 10.90 17.81 19.46
N THR A 245 9.60 17.61 19.44
CA THR A 245 8.83 17.01 20.53
C THR A 245 8.70 15.51 20.25
N TYR A 246 9.63 14.73 20.77
CA TYR A 246 9.74 13.29 20.46
C TYR A 246 8.50 12.48 20.83
N GLY A 247 7.89 12.74 21.98
CA GLY A 247 6.69 12.04 22.43
C GLY A 247 5.48 12.32 21.53
N ARG A 248 5.28 13.57 21.14
CA ARG A 248 4.21 13.97 20.21
C ARG A 248 4.42 13.40 18.81
N PHE A 249 5.69 13.40 18.33
CA PHE A 249 6.02 12.76 17.06
C PHE A 249 5.75 11.25 17.10
N MET A 250 6.16 10.55 18.17
CA MET A 250 5.87 9.12 18.34
C MET A 250 4.36 8.85 18.40
N ALA A 251 3.58 9.70 19.09
CA ALA A 251 2.12 9.60 19.10
C ALA A 251 1.53 9.77 17.69
N GLY A 252 2.03 10.73 16.91
CA GLY A 252 1.63 10.93 15.52
C GLY A 252 2.00 9.75 14.63
N ALA A 253 3.21 9.21 14.77
CA ALA A 253 3.65 8.02 14.06
C ALA A 253 2.77 6.81 14.38
N MET A 254 2.43 6.58 15.65
CA MET A 254 1.52 5.52 16.06
C MET A 254 0.11 5.73 15.51
N ALA A 255 -0.43 6.94 15.55
CA ALA A 255 -1.72 7.27 14.97
C ALA A 255 -1.75 6.99 13.44
N SER A 256 -0.65 7.31 12.72
CA SER A 256 -0.56 7.05 11.28
C SER A 256 -0.48 5.55 10.95
N MET A 257 0.13 4.74 11.82
CA MET A 257 0.28 3.29 11.63
C MET A 257 -1.01 2.51 11.93
N LEU A 258 -1.93 3.05 12.74
CA LEU A 258 -3.16 2.34 13.12
C LEU A 258 -3.97 1.89 11.90
N LEU A 259 -4.16 2.77 10.94
CA LEU A 259 -4.99 2.48 9.77
C LEU A 259 -4.41 1.38 8.86
N PRO A 260 -3.12 1.44 8.44
CA PRO A 260 -2.49 0.34 7.71
C PRO A 260 -2.53 -0.99 8.47
N ILE A 261 -2.33 -0.98 9.79
CA ILE A 261 -2.38 -2.18 10.63
C ILE A 261 -3.79 -2.78 10.62
N ILE A 262 -4.82 -1.97 10.81
CA ILE A 262 -6.22 -2.43 10.78
C ILE A 262 -6.54 -3.05 9.41
N ILE A 263 -6.18 -2.39 8.33
CA ILE A 263 -6.40 -2.88 6.97
C ILE A 263 -5.62 -4.18 6.73
N PHE A 264 -4.36 -4.25 7.18
CA PHE A 264 -3.57 -5.47 7.08
C PHE A 264 -4.23 -6.63 7.84
N ILE A 265 -4.70 -6.43 9.07
CA ILE A 265 -5.37 -7.47 9.86
C ILE A 265 -6.63 -7.99 9.15
N ILE A 266 -7.43 -7.09 8.56
CA ILE A 266 -8.65 -7.45 7.83
C ILE A 266 -8.31 -8.25 6.56
N PHE A 267 -7.33 -7.80 5.81
CA PHE A 267 -7.02 -8.31 4.46
C PHE A 267 -5.79 -9.24 4.39
N GLN A 268 -5.17 -9.62 5.52
CA GLN A 268 -3.95 -10.45 5.54
C GLN A 268 -4.06 -11.76 4.75
N LYS A 269 -5.24 -12.41 4.77
CA LYS A 269 -5.47 -13.66 4.02
C LYS A 269 -5.43 -13.43 2.51
N GLN A 270 -5.99 -12.32 2.05
CA GLN A 270 -6.00 -11.93 0.63
C GLN A 270 -4.59 -11.54 0.16
N ILE A 271 -3.85 -10.78 0.99
CA ILE A 271 -2.46 -10.38 0.73
C ILE A 271 -1.58 -11.62 0.53
N VAL A 272 -1.61 -12.56 1.48
CA VAL A 272 -0.80 -13.78 1.42
C VAL A 272 -1.18 -14.64 0.22
N ARG A 273 -2.48 -14.81 -0.09
CA ARG A 273 -2.95 -15.57 -1.25
C ARG A 273 -2.53 -14.92 -2.59
N GLY A 274 -2.54 -13.59 -2.67
CA GLY A 274 -2.10 -12.86 -3.87
C GLY A 274 -0.62 -13.05 -4.14
N MET A 275 0.22 -12.96 -3.10
CA MET A 275 1.66 -13.16 -3.20
C MET A 275 2.06 -14.61 -3.54
N THR A 276 1.33 -15.60 -3.02
CA THR A 276 1.68 -17.02 -3.21
C THR A 276 1.23 -17.57 -4.57
N LYS A 277 0.14 -17.07 -5.18
CA LYS A 277 -0.28 -17.49 -6.53
C LYS A 277 0.73 -17.12 -7.62
N GLY A 278 1.55 -16.09 -7.41
CA GLY A 278 2.66 -15.72 -8.31
C GLY A 278 3.92 -16.57 -8.11
N ALA A 279 4.10 -17.20 -6.94
CA ALA A 279 5.30 -17.95 -6.58
C ALA A 279 5.22 -19.48 -6.80
N VAL A 280 4.02 -20.02 -7.03
CA VAL A 280 3.82 -21.48 -7.26
C VAL A 280 3.48 -21.68 -8.74
N LYS A 281 4.50 -21.57 -9.60
CA LYS A 281 4.63 -22.25 -10.87
C LYS A 281 5.93 -23.05 -10.79
N GLY A 282 5.86 -24.23 -10.23
CA GLY A 282 6.91 -25.24 -10.19
C GLY A 282 6.27 -26.54 -9.83
#